data_4da0a73d2377309811ea8632b897fa74
#
_entry.id   4da0a73d2377309811ea8632b897fa74
#
_cell.length_a   1.000
_cell.length_b   1.000
_cell.length_c   1.000
_cell.angle_alpha   90.00
_cell.angle_beta   90.00
_cell.angle_gamma   90.00
#
_symmetry.space_group_name_H-M   'P 1'
#
loop_
_entity.id
_entity.type
_entity.pdbx_description
1 polymer ?
#
loop_
_entity_poly.entity_id
_entity_poly.type
_entity_poly.pdbx_seq_one_letter_code
_entity_poly.pdbx_strand_id
1 'polypeptide(L)'
;ASDVWSVTSFNELSRDGQHVERWNHLHPDDKPRKAYVTQMLEERKGPVVSSTDYIKLHSEQLRAFIPKTFMTLGTDGFGRSDTRQKLRSFFEVDRYYVTVTALAALARDGDIAEEVVLEAMRKYGIDRNKPNPVLS
;
A
#
# COMPACT_ATOMS: atom_id res chain seq x y z
N ALA A 1 8.28 11.22 10.53
CA ALA A 1 7.62 12.07 9.53
C ALA A 1 7.09 11.18 8.40
N SER A 2 5.97 11.56 7.79
CA SER A 2 5.36 10.85 6.68
C SER A 2 4.77 11.84 5.69
N ASP A 3 4.82 11.50 4.41
CA ASP A 3 4.09 12.21 3.37
C ASP A 3 2.73 11.51 3.18
N VAL A 4 1.66 12.28 3.10
CA VAL A 4 0.31 11.76 2.88
C VAL A 4 -0.18 12.20 1.50
N TRP A 5 -0.61 11.23 0.71
CA TRP A 5 -1.08 11.43 -0.65
C TRP A 5 -2.55 11.05 -0.77
N SER A 6 -3.33 11.92 -1.37
CA SER A 6 -4.70 11.58 -1.78
C SER A 6 -4.68 11.12 -3.23
N VAL A 7 -5.05 9.87 -3.46
CA VAL A 7 -5.08 9.29 -4.81
C VAL A 7 -6.50 9.36 -5.35
N THR A 8 -6.72 10.25 -6.31
CA THR A 8 -8.04 10.44 -6.93
C THR A 8 -8.42 9.33 -7.90
N SER A 9 -7.42 8.67 -8.53
CA SER A 9 -7.66 7.55 -9.44
C SER A 9 -6.45 6.63 -9.55
N PHE A 10 -6.53 5.45 -8.94
CA PHE A 10 -5.56 4.38 -9.16
C PHE A 10 -5.57 3.89 -10.61
N ASN A 11 -6.74 3.86 -11.23
CA ASN A 11 -6.88 3.40 -12.62
C ASN A 11 -6.13 4.31 -13.60
N GLU A 12 -6.20 5.63 -13.43
CA GLU A 12 -5.48 6.56 -14.30
C GLU A 12 -3.96 6.48 -14.11
N LEU A 13 -3.49 6.31 -12.88
CA LEU A 13 -2.07 6.09 -12.59
C LEU A 13 -1.57 4.78 -13.23
N SER A 14 -2.37 3.72 -13.16
CA SER A 14 -2.05 2.44 -13.79
C SER A 14 -2.05 2.56 -15.31
N ARG A 15 -3.00 3.24 -15.90
CA ARG A 15 -3.09 3.48 -17.35
C ARG A 15 -1.88 4.26 -17.85
N ASP A 16 -1.46 5.29 -17.14
CA ASP A 16 -0.23 6.04 -17.44
C ASP A 16 0.99 5.13 -17.40
N GLY A 17 1.13 4.32 -16.35
CA GLY A 17 2.24 3.37 -16.22
C GLY A 17 2.30 2.36 -17.35
N GLN A 18 1.17 1.76 -17.71
CA GLN A 18 1.08 0.82 -18.83
C GLN A 18 1.40 1.48 -20.18
N HIS A 19 0.96 2.73 -20.37
CA HIS A 19 1.31 3.49 -21.58
C HIS A 19 2.81 3.74 -21.66
N VAL A 20 3.45 4.12 -20.56
CA VAL A 20 4.90 4.33 -20.49
C VAL A 20 5.67 3.04 -20.74
N GLU A 21 5.26 1.92 -20.14
CA GLU A 21 5.88 0.61 -20.39
C GLU A 21 5.81 0.22 -21.88
N ARG A 22 4.61 0.37 -22.47
CA ARG A 22 4.43 0.08 -23.89
C ARG A 22 5.34 0.96 -24.77
N TRP A 23 5.43 2.26 -24.46
CA TRP A 23 6.28 3.17 -25.19
C TRP A 23 7.75 2.74 -25.11
N ASN A 24 8.25 2.47 -23.92
CA ASN A 24 9.63 2.01 -23.69
C ASN A 24 9.92 0.69 -24.43
N HIS A 25 8.95 -0.22 -24.41
CA HIS A 25 9.05 -1.50 -25.10
C HIS A 25 9.24 -1.34 -26.63
N LEU A 26 8.56 -0.36 -27.21
CA LEU A 26 8.59 -0.11 -28.65
C LEU A 26 9.71 0.85 -29.10
N HIS A 27 10.40 1.48 -28.15
CA HIS A 27 11.48 2.44 -28.40
C HIS A 27 12.73 2.06 -27.58
N PRO A 28 13.34 0.88 -27.84
CA PRO A 28 14.49 0.40 -27.05
C PRO A 28 15.76 1.24 -27.25
N ASP A 29 15.82 2.02 -28.31
CA ASP A 29 16.90 2.92 -28.67
C ASP A 29 16.75 4.35 -28.10
N ASP A 30 15.59 4.66 -27.55
CA ASP A 30 15.32 5.95 -26.89
C ASP A 30 15.57 5.88 -25.38
N LYS A 31 15.76 7.06 -24.78
CA LYS A 31 15.83 7.17 -23.32
C LYS A 31 14.49 6.72 -22.69
N PRO A 32 14.51 5.77 -21.75
CA PRO A 32 13.29 5.29 -21.12
C PRO A 32 12.51 6.42 -20.45
N ARG A 33 11.20 6.40 -20.63
CA ARG A 33 10.24 7.25 -19.90
C ARG A 33 9.88 6.62 -18.55
N LYS A 34 9.46 7.45 -17.61
CA LYS A 34 8.99 7.01 -16.28
C LYS A 34 7.52 7.31 -16.13
N ALA A 35 6.80 6.39 -15.49
CA ALA A 35 5.41 6.62 -15.09
C ALA A 35 5.31 7.81 -14.13
N TYR A 36 4.20 8.51 -14.17
CA TYR A 36 3.96 9.67 -13.30
C TYR A 36 4.14 9.31 -11.81
N VAL A 37 3.53 8.23 -11.34
CA VAL A 37 3.66 7.78 -9.95
C VAL A 37 5.10 7.44 -9.57
N THR A 38 5.86 6.85 -10.50
CA THR A 38 7.29 6.57 -10.30
C THR A 38 8.07 7.87 -10.06
N GLN A 39 7.86 8.87 -10.91
CA GLN A 39 8.52 10.17 -10.79
C GLN A 39 8.20 10.87 -9.46
N MET A 40 6.96 10.78 -9.01
CA MET A 40 6.52 11.40 -7.76
C MET A 40 7.14 10.76 -6.51
N LEU A 41 7.46 9.48 -6.56
CA LEU A 41 7.90 8.70 -5.40
C LEU A 41 9.40 8.40 -5.39
N GLU A 42 10.08 8.38 -6.52
CA GLU A 42 11.47 7.87 -6.62
C GLU A 42 12.47 8.61 -5.73
N GLU A 43 12.31 9.92 -5.55
CA GLU A 43 13.18 10.73 -4.71
C GLU A 43 12.74 10.80 -3.24
N ARG A 44 11.57 10.24 -2.91
CA ARG A 44 11.07 10.21 -1.53
C ARG A 44 11.73 9.08 -0.75
N LYS A 45 11.91 9.27 0.55
CA LYS A 45 12.48 8.25 1.42
C LYS A 45 11.38 7.36 1.99
N GLY A 46 11.75 6.10 2.30
CA GLY A 46 10.90 5.15 2.99
C GLY A 46 9.94 4.37 2.08
N PRO A 47 9.26 3.37 2.65
CA PRO A 47 8.29 2.55 1.94
C PRO A 47 7.00 3.30 1.64
N VAL A 48 6.18 2.70 0.77
CA VAL A 48 4.86 3.21 0.41
C VAL A 48 3.80 2.27 0.96
N VAL A 49 2.81 2.81 1.64
CA VAL A 49 1.62 2.08 2.11
C VAL A 49 0.39 2.71 1.47
N SER A 50 -0.40 1.90 0.80
CA SER A 50 -1.70 2.31 0.29
C SER A 50 -2.82 1.73 1.15
N SER A 51 -3.84 2.52 1.41
CA SER A 51 -5.06 2.09 2.10
C SER A 51 -6.28 2.58 1.32
N THR A 52 -7.22 1.68 1.07
CA THR A 52 -8.44 1.97 0.31
C THR A 52 -9.64 1.26 0.91
N ASP A 53 -10.82 1.84 0.74
CA ASP A 53 -12.10 1.19 1.08
C ASP A 53 -12.55 0.18 0.00
N TYR A 54 -11.81 0.07 -1.12
CA TYR A 54 -11.98 -0.97 -2.13
C TYR A 54 -11.09 -2.20 -1.84
N ILE A 55 -11.17 -3.22 -2.68
CA ILE A 55 -10.28 -4.39 -2.60
C ILE A 55 -8.81 -4.00 -2.85
N LYS A 56 -7.88 -4.75 -2.29
CA LYS A 56 -6.43 -4.49 -2.44
C LYS A 56 -5.98 -4.43 -3.89
N LEU A 57 -6.57 -5.23 -4.75
CA LEU A 57 -6.24 -5.28 -6.18
C LEU A 57 -6.35 -3.89 -6.83
N HIS A 58 -7.23 -3.02 -6.32
CA HIS A 58 -7.41 -1.68 -6.82
C HIS A 58 -6.14 -0.82 -6.72
N SER A 59 -5.40 -0.91 -5.63
CA SER A 59 -4.09 -0.24 -5.49
C SER A 59 -2.91 -1.12 -5.94
N GLU A 60 -3.05 -2.44 -5.88
CA GLU A 60 -2.02 -3.38 -6.34
C GLU A 60 -1.64 -3.21 -7.81
N GLN A 61 -2.57 -2.72 -8.65
CA GLN A 61 -2.28 -2.43 -10.05
C GLN A 61 -1.12 -1.43 -10.26
N LEU A 62 -0.71 -0.70 -9.22
CA LEU A 62 0.41 0.23 -9.26
C LEU A 62 1.76 -0.42 -8.94
N ARG A 63 1.78 -1.66 -8.45
CA ARG A 63 3.00 -2.28 -7.89
C ARG A 63 4.19 -2.24 -8.84
N ALA A 64 3.99 -2.48 -10.12
CA ALA A 64 5.05 -2.45 -11.12
C ALA A 64 5.70 -1.07 -11.29
N PHE A 65 5.00 0.01 -10.90
CA PHE A 65 5.42 1.40 -11.10
C PHE A 65 5.90 2.07 -9.81
N ILE A 66 5.77 1.41 -8.67
CA ILE A 66 6.25 1.91 -7.38
C ILE A 66 7.71 1.47 -7.18
N PRO A 67 8.67 2.42 -7.13
CA PRO A 67 10.11 2.08 -7.09
C PRO A 67 10.61 1.77 -5.67
N LYS A 68 9.76 1.33 -4.78
CA LYS A 68 10.01 1.12 -3.35
C LYS A 68 9.23 -0.06 -2.83
N THR A 69 9.54 -0.49 -1.60
CA THR A 69 8.68 -1.41 -0.85
C THR A 69 7.27 -0.86 -0.79
N PHE A 70 6.32 -1.63 -1.29
CA PHE A 70 4.93 -1.23 -1.43
C PHE A 70 4.02 -2.24 -0.74
N MET A 71 3.25 -1.78 0.23
CA MET A 71 2.27 -2.58 0.96
C MET A 71 0.87 -2.00 0.78
N THR A 72 -0.11 -2.87 0.61
CA THR A 72 -1.49 -2.47 0.32
C THR A 72 -2.45 -2.98 1.38
N LEU A 73 -3.38 -2.13 1.76
CA LEU A 73 -4.50 -2.44 2.63
C LEU A 73 -5.80 -2.16 1.88
N GLY A 74 -6.75 -3.07 2.00
CA GLY A 74 -8.04 -2.96 1.34
C GLY A 74 -9.08 -3.85 1.99
N THR A 75 -10.33 -3.73 1.54
CA THR A 75 -11.49 -4.40 2.12
C THR A 75 -11.83 -5.69 1.37
N ASP A 76 -10.90 -6.63 1.35
CA ASP A 76 -11.11 -7.92 0.71
C ASP A 76 -11.99 -8.84 1.58
N GLY A 77 -12.80 -9.68 0.94
CA GLY A 77 -13.68 -10.62 1.59
C GLY A 77 -15.17 -10.29 1.40
N PHE A 78 -16.01 -10.97 2.16
CA PHE A 78 -17.47 -10.76 2.12
C PHE A 78 -17.87 -9.46 2.82
N GLY A 79 -18.90 -8.80 2.28
CA GLY A 79 -19.49 -7.63 2.89
C GLY A 79 -20.07 -7.94 4.27
N ARG A 80 -19.98 -6.98 5.18
CA ARG A 80 -20.52 -7.05 6.54
C ARG A 80 -21.26 -5.79 6.90
N SER A 81 -22.20 -5.91 7.82
CA SER A 81 -22.94 -4.80 8.39
C SER A 81 -22.47 -4.57 9.83
N ASP A 82 -21.85 -3.43 10.07
CA ASP A 82 -21.45 -2.99 11.42
C ASP A 82 -21.18 -1.48 11.40
N THR A 83 -20.73 -0.92 12.51
CA THR A 83 -20.28 0.47 12.53
C THR A 83 -19.04 0.65 11.67
N ARG A 84 -18.87 1.85 11.12
CA ARG A 84 -17.70 2.19 10.28
C ARG A 84 -16.36 1.85 10.96
N GLN A 85 -16.26 2.14 12.25
CA GLN A 85 -15.04 1.85 13.02
C GLN A 85 -14.75 0.35 13.11
N LYS A 86 -15.76 -0.45 13.40
CA LYS A 86 -15.62 -1.92 13.50
C LYS A 86 -15.31 -2.54 12.14
N LEU A 87 -15.95 -2.07 11.07
CA LEU A 87 -15.68 -2.54 9.71
C LEU A 87 -14.24 -2.25 9.29
N ARG A 88 -13.74 -1.05 9.57
CA ARG A 88 -12.35 -0.70 9.24
C ARG A 88 -11.33 -1.52 10.03
N SER A 89 -11.59 -1.80 11.28
CA SER A 89 -10.76 -2.69 12.10
C SER A 89 -10.83 -4.13 11.61
N PHE A 90 -12.04 -4.61 11.27
CA PHE A 90 -12.21 -5.96 10.73
C PHE A 90 -11.43 -6.16 9.43
N PHE A 91 -11.54 -5.25 8.48
CA PHE A 91 -10.85 -5.29 7.19
C PHE A 91 -9.39 -4.81 7.23
N GLU A 92 -8.88 -4.43 8.41
CA GLU A 92 -7.48 -4.07 8.60
C GLU A 92 -7.07 -2.82 7.79
N VAL A 93 -7.98 -1.84 7.69
CA VAL A 93 -7.76 -0.57 6.98
C VAL A 93 -7.84 0.65 7.89
N ASP A 94 -7.90 0.45 9.19
CA ASP A 94 -7.92 1.53 10.15
C ASP A 94 -6.52 2.14 10.36
N ARG A 95 -6.47 3.24 11.10
CA ARG A 95 -5.23 3.96 11.40
C ARG A 95 -4.16 3.10 12.09
N TYR A 96 -4.58 2.12 12.89
CA TYR A 96 -3.66 1.25 13.63
C TYR A 96 -3.00 0.25 12.70
N TYR A 97 -3.76 -0.36 11.82
CA TYR A 97 -3.23 -1.25 10.78
C TYR A 97 -2.37 -0.51 9.76
N VAL A 98 -2.75 0.71 9.36
CA VAL A 98 -1.91 1.56 8.50
C VAL A 98 -0.56 1.84 9.16
N THR A 99 -0.56 2.21 10.45
CA THR A 99 0.68 2.48 11.19
C THR A 99 1.55 1.23 11.33
N VAL A 100 0.98 0.11 11.73
CA VAL A 100 1.72 -1.15 11.89
C VAL A 100 2.25 -1.64 10.55
N THR A 101 1.50 -1.50 9.48
CA THR A 101 1.94 -1.85 8.12
C THR A 101 3.12 -1.00 7.68
N ALA A 102 3.09 0.31 7.95
CA ALA A 102 4.22 1.20 7.67
C ALA A 102 5.45 0.83 8.47
N LEU A 103 5.30 0.52 9.76
CA LEU A 103 6.40 0.06 10.61
C LEU A 103 6.97 -1.29 10.13
N ALA A 104 6.09 -2.22 9.76
CA ALA A 104 6.51 -3.51 9.20
C ALA A 104 7.31 -3.34 7.90
N ALA A 105 6.90 -2.44 7.04
CA ALA A 105 7.63 -2.12 5.82
C ALA A 105 9.01 -1.51 6.11
N LEU A 106 9.11 -0.60 7.09
CA LEU A 106 10.38 -0.03 7.54
C LEU A 106 11.30 -1.10 8.13
N ALA A 107 10.76 -2.01 8.94
CA ALA A 107 11.54 -3.12 9.50
C ALA A 107 12.04 -4.06 8.40
N ARG A 108 11.20 -4.36 7.41
CA ARG A 108 11.55 -5.15 6.24
C ARG A 108 12.69 -4.53 5.43
N ASP A 109 12.71 -3.21 5.32
CA ASP A 109 13.77 -2.46 4.65
C ASP A 109 15.04 -2.31 5.52
N GLY A 110 15.01 -2.73 6.78
CA GLY A 110 16.14 -2.65 7.71
C GLY A 110 16.29 -1.29 8.39
N ASP A 111 15.31 -0.40 8.26
CA ASP A 111 15.36 0.97 8.83
C ASP A 111 15.02 1.02 10.32
N ILE A 112 14.27 0.04 10.81
CA ILE A 112 13.91 -0.11 12.23
C ILE A 112 13.98 -1.59 12.63
N ALA A 113 14.07 -1.84 13.94
CA ALA A 113 14.06 -3.19 14.50
C ALA A 113 12.62 -3.77 14.52
N GLU A 114 12.50 -5.08 14.38
CA GLU A 114 11.20 -5.79 14.44
C GLU A 114 10.48 -5.58 15.78
N GLU A 115 11.22 -5.42 16.86
CA GLU A 115 10.67 -5.15 18.19
C GLU A 115 9.77 -3.91 18.21
N VAL A 116 10.08 -2.89 17.43
CA VAL A 116 9.26 -1.67 17.31
C VAL A 116 7.89 -2.01 16.74
N VAL A 117 7.83 -2.91 15.76
CA VAL A 117 6.57 -3.38 15.16
C VAL A 117 5.74 -4.16 16.19
N LEU A 118 6.39 -5.08 16.89
CA LEU A 118 5.74 -5.89 17.93
C LEU A 118 5.21 -5.03 19.09
N GLU A 119 5.96 -4.02 19.49
CA GLU A 119 5.53 -3.07 20.52
C GLU A 119 4.30 -2.28 20.07
N ALA A 120 4.29 -1.79 18.84
CA ALA A 120 3.15 -1.09 18.26
C ALA A 120 1.90 -1.98 18.20
N MET A 121 2.04 -3.25 17.79
CA MET A 121 0.94 -4.22 17.78
C MET A 121 0.36 -4.41 19.18
N ARG A 122 1.21 -4.56 20.19
CA ARG A 122 0.76 -4.68 21.60
C ARG A 122 0.04 -3.43 22.08
N LYS A 123 0.62 -2.26 21.79
CA LYS A 123 0.04 -0.96 22.16
C LYS A 123 -1.35 -0.73 21.56
N TYR A 124 -1.55 -1.16 20.33
CA TYR A 124 -2.82 -0.99 19.62
C TYR A 124 -3.79 -2.16 19.82
N GLY A 125 -3.40 -3.19 20.55
CA GLY A 125 -4.25 -4.36 20.80
C GLY A 125 -4.52 -5.19 19.54
N ILE A 126 -3.59 -5.25 18.62
CA ILE A 126 -3.74 -6.02 17.38
C ILE A 126 -3.47 -7.51 17.68
N ASP A 127 -4.47 -8.34 17.41
CA ASP A 127 -4.35 -9.78 17.48
C ASP A 127 -3.65 -10.33 16.24
N ARG A 128 -2.44 -10.82 16.42
CA ARG A 128 -1.61 -11.40 15.34
C ARG A 128 -2.19 -12.68 14.74
N ASN A 129 -3.05 -13.35 15.49
CA ASN A 129 -3.67 -14.62 15.10
C ASN A 129 -5.11 -14.45 14.66
N LYS A 130 -5.57 -13.21 14.50
CA LYS A 130 -6.88 -12.92 13.95
C LYS A 130 -7.04 -13.59 12.60
N PRO A 131 -8.18 -14.25 12.33
CA PRO A 131 -8.45 -14.85 11.02
C PRO A 131 -8.36 -13.80 9.90
N ASN A 132 -7.82 -14.23 8.76
CA ASN A 132 -7.76 -13.36 7.59
C ASN A 132 -9.20 -13.00 7.15
N PRO A 133 -9.53 -11.70 7.01
CA PRO A 133 -10.87 -11.26 6.61
C PRO A 133 -11.37 -11.88 5.29
N VAL A 134 -10.46 -12.20 4.38
CA VAL A 134 -10.80 -12.86 3.09
C VAL A 134 -11.36 -14.27 3.31
N LEU A 135 -10.96 -14.93 4.39
CA LEU A 135 -11.34 -16.31 4.71
C LEU A 135 -12.45 -16.42 5.75
N SER A 136 -12.95 -15.27 6.18
CA SER A 136 -13.93 -15.21 7.29
C SER A 136 -15.37 -15.03 6.82
#